data_6e231dbac3156511a2369d6dd61ab068
#
_entry.id   6e231dbac3156511a2369d6dd61ab068
#
_cell.length_a   1.000
_cell.length_b   1.000
_cell.length_c   1.000
_cell.angle_alpha   90.00
_cell.angle_beta   90.00
_cell.angle_gamma   90.00
#
_symmetry.space_group_name_H-M   'P 1'
#
loop_
_entity.id
_entity.type
_entity.pdbx_description
1 polymer ?
#
loop_
_entity_poly.entity_id
_entity_poly.type
_entity_poly.pdbx_seq_one_letter_code
_entity_poly.pdbx_strand_id
1 'polypeptide(L)'
;VISCACPVVVRLIRTRFPNLTGNILPILPPVEVAARLAKQDFCRKTGCRPEEVGTVFLSPCPAKSTASRDPLGFDKSEVDIVVSIKDVYPALLAAMKRDDLPEAGPLSGMLGVGWGLSGGEAAGLSGITVLAADGIENIIRVLEDLEDEKITDVDFVELSACAGGCVGGILTVENPFLARTRLQKIQGHLSPEAQPPEVTDERLM
;
A
#
# COMPACT_ATOMS: atom_id res chain seq x y z
N VAL A 1 16.47 -4.96 4.87
CA VAL A 1 15.19 -5.68 4.66
C VAL A 1 14.43 -5.11 3.47
N ILE A 2 13.56 -5.92 2.84
CA ILE A 2 12.76 -5.55 1.66
C ILE A 2 11.29 -5.44 2.08
N SER A 3 10.61 -4.35 1.68
CA SER A 3 9.18 -4.14 1.95
C SER A 3 8.30 -5.27 1.40
N CYS A 4 7.28 -5.66 2.16
CA CYS A 4 6.25 -6.62 1.76
C CYS A 4 4.99 -5.95 1.12
N ALA A 5 4.98 -4.63 0.95
CA ALA A 5 3.79 -3.88 0.54
C ALA A 5 3.32 -4.18 -0.89
N CYS A 6 4.27 -4.45 -1.83
CA CYS A 6 3.95 -4.75 -3.22
C CYS A 6 3.86 -6.27 -3.49
N PRO A 7 2.65 -6.84 -3.73
CA PRO A 7 2.50 -8.27 -3.96
C PRO A 7 3.18 -8.77 -5.23
N VAL A 8 3.39 -7.91 -6.24
CA VAL A 8 4.14 -8.27 -7.45
C VAL A 8 5.60 -8.50 -7.10
N VAL A 9 6.20 -7.62 -6.30
CA VAL A 9 7.59 -7.74 -5.86
C VAL A 9 7.79 -8.99 -5.01
N VAL A 10 6.90 -9.24 -4.03
CA VAL A 10 6.97 -10.44 -3.19
C VAL A 10 6.90 -11.72 -4.02
N ARG A 11 5.99 -11.79 -5.01
CA ARG A 11 5.91 -12.95 -5.92
C ARG A 11 7.14 -13.06 -6.82
N LEU A 12 7.65 -11.95 -7.34
CA LEU A 12 8.87 -11.91 -8.15
C LEU A 12 10.08 -12.44 -7.36
N ILE A 13 10.26 -12.00 -6.12
CA ILE A 13 11.34 -12.48 -5.25
C ILE A 13 11.21 -13.98 -5.06
N ARG A 14 10.05 -14.48 -4.67
CA ARG A 14 9.84 -15.92 -4.42
C ARG A 14 10.05 -16.81 -5.65
N THR A 15 9.82 -16.28 -6.85
CA THR A 15 9.90 -17.08 -8.09
C THR A 15 11.23 -16.94 -8.80
N ARG A 16 11.84 -15.75 -8.79
CA ARG A 16 13.08 -15.49 -9.55
C ARG A 16 14.30 -15.26 -8.66
N PHE A 17 14.11 -14.77 -7.43
CA PHE A 17 15.18 -14.42 -6.50
C PHE A 17 15.00 -15.12 -5.14
N PRO A 18 14.92 -16.48 -5.11
CA PRO A 18 14.54 -17.22 -3.90
C PRO A 18 15.51 -16.99 -2.72
N ASN A 19 16.78 -16.67 -3.02
CA ASN A 19 17.80 -16.35 -2.01
C ASN A 19 17.45 -15.09 -1.20
N LEU A 20 16.69 -14.15 -1.77
CA LEU A 20 16.24 -12.92 -1.12
C LEU A 20 14.95 -13.09 -0.31
N THR A 21 14.34 -14.27 -0.30
CA THR A 21 13.06 -14.50 0.42
C THR A 21 13.17 -14.20 1.91
N GLY A 22 14.31 -14.54 2.52
CA GLY A 22 14.60 -14.25 3.93
C GLY A 22 14.79 -12.76 4.25
N ASN A 23 14.98 -11.92 3.25
CA ASN A 23 15.13 -10.48 3.40
C ASN A 23 13.78 -9.73 3.35
N ILE A 24 12.68 -10.40 2.94
CA ILE A 24 11.35 -9.78 2.95
C ILE A 24 10.93 -9.54 4.40
N LEU A 25 10.47 -8.33 4.68
CA LEU A 25 9.99 -7.93 6.01
C LEU A 25 8.88 -8.88 6.48
N PRO A 26 9.06 -9.60 7.61
CA PRO A 26 8.13 -10.66 8.04
C PRO A 26 6.94 -10.10 8.83
N ILE A 27 6.21 -9.17 8.23
CA ILE A 27 4.97 -8.60 8.78
C ILE A 27 3.85 -8.67 7.75
N LEU A 28 2.63 -8.48 8.20
CA LEU A 28 1.49 -8.36 7.30
C LEU A 28 1.64 -7.16 6.36
N PRO A 29 1.27 -7.30 5.08
CA PRO A 29 1.23 -6.17 4.17
C PRO A 29 0.34 -5.04 4.70
N PRO A 30 0.67 -3.76 4.46
CA PRO A 30 -0.06 -2.60 5.01
C PRO A 30 -1.57 -2.62 4.73
N VAL A 31 -1.99 -3.15 3.59
CA VAL A 31 -3.42 -3.29 3.25
C VAL A 31 -4.15 -4.25 4.21
N GLU A 32 -3.51 -5.31 4.64
CA GLU A 32 -4.09 -6.28 5.58
C GLU A 32 -4.23 -5.67 6.97
N VAL A 33 -3.19 -4.96 7.43
CA VAL A 33 -3.23 -4.22 8.70
C VAL A 33 -4.33 -3.15 8.68
N ALA A 34 -4.41 -2.36 7.62
CA ALA A 34 -5.43 -1.33 7.47
C ALA A 34 -6.86 -1.92 7.43
N ALA A 35 -7.06 -3.03 6.72
CA ALA A 35 -8.34 -3.73 6.66
C ALA A 35 -8.77 -4.25 8.03
N ARG A 36 -7.85 -4.89 8.76
CA ARG A 36 -8.07 -5.38 10.13
C ARG A 36 -8.46 -4.24 11.08
N LEU A 37 -7.71 -3.15 11.07
CA LEU A 37 -7.97 -1.99 11.92
C LEU A 37 -9.31 -1.33 11.59
N ALA A 38 -9.64 -1.16 10.30
CA ALA A 38 -10.90 -0.59 9.87
C ALA A 38 -12.10 -1.46 10.30
N LYS A 39 -12.00 -2.79 10.15
CA LYS A 39 -13.01 -3.74 10.62
C LYS A 39 -13.21 -3.67 12.13
N GLN A 40 -12.11 -3.64 12.90
CA GLN A 40 -12.18 -3.52 14.37
C GLN A 40 -12.82 -2.19 14.81
N ASP A 41 -12.46 -1.08 14.16
CA ASP A 41 -13.02 0.24 14.48
C ASP A 41 -14.51 0.30 14.18
N PHE A 42 -14.94 -0.25 13.03
CA PHE A 42 -16.34 -0.34 12.67
C PHE A 42 -17.13 -1.19 13.67
N CYS A 43 -16.64 -2.39 14.03
CA CYS A 43 -17.28 -3.24 15.04
C CYS A 43 -17.41 -2.54 16.39
N ARG A 44 -16.36 -1.83 16.82
CA ARG A 44 -16.38 -1.07 18.07
C ARG A 44 -17.43 0.05 18.05
N LYS A 45 -17.60 0.73 16.92
CA LYS A 45 -18.56 1.85 16.77
C LYS A 45 -20.02 1.39 16.62
N THR A 46 -20.25 0.24 16.02
CA THR A 46 -21.60 -0.24 15.66
C THR A 46 -22.11 -1.38 16.54
N GLY A 47 -21.23 -2.06 17.28
CA GLY A 47 -21.56 -3.28 18.03
C GLY A 47 -21.69 -4.54 17.15
N CYS A 48 -21.42 -4.46 15.85
CA CYS A 48 -21.43 -5.63 14.95
C CYS A 48 -20.30 -6.60 15.30
N ARG A 49 -20.55 -7.88 15.08
CA ARG A 49 -19.50 -8.92 15.21
C ARG A 49 -18.60 -8.88 13.96
N PRO A 50 -17.31 -9.22 14.07
CA PRO A 50 -16.36 -9.22 12.94
C PRO A 50 -16.83 -10.06 11.74
N GLU A 51 -17.56 -11.15 11.98
CA GLU A 51 -18.09 -12.05 10.93
C GLU A 51 -19.23 -11.39 10.13
N GLU A 52 -19.85 -10.37 10.67
CA GLU A 52 -20.94 -9.61 10.02
C GLU A 52 -20.42 -8.42 9.18
N VAL A 53 -19.11 -8.16 9.22
CA VAL A 53 -18.49 -7.00 8.57
C VAL A 53 -17.58 -7.46 7.43
N GLY A 54 -17.92 -7.09 6.21
CA GLY A 54 -17.08 -7.28 5.02
C GLY A 54 -16.18 -6.09 4.77
N THR A 55 -14.92 -6.35 4.39
CA THR A 55 -13.91 -5.34 4.05
C THR A 55 -13.76 -5.24 2.54
N VAL A 56 -13.97 -4.06 1.99
CA VAL A 56 -13.80 -3.78 0.55
C VAL A 56 -12.61 -2.85 0.35
N PHE A 57 -11.64 -3.30 -0.45
CA PHE A 57 -10.47 -2.51 -0.81
C PHE A 57 -10.60 -1.93 -2.22
N LEU A 58 -10.60 -0.61 -2.34
CA LEU A 58 -10.53 0.10 -3.62
C LEU A 58 -9.07 0.15 -4.07
N SER A 59 -8.75 -0.63 -5.11
CA SER A 59 -7.35 -0.91 -5.48
C SER A 59 -6.95 -0.32 -6.83
N PRO A 60 -5.74 0.27 -6.91
CA PRO A 60 -5.12 0.62 -8.19
C PRO A 60 -4.48 -0.58 -8.90
N CYS A 61 -4.49 -1.78 -8.26
CA CYS A 61 -3.63 -2.89 -8.63
C CYS A 61 -4.38 -4.24 -8.69
N PRO A 62 -4.36 -4.95 -9.84
CA PRO A 62 -4.98 -6.28 -9.93
C PRO A 62 -4.25 -7.35 -9.12
N ALA A 63 -2.94 -7.19 -8.89
CA ALA A 63 -2.17 -8.13 -8.07
C ALA A 63 -2.63 -8.16 -6.61
N LYS A 64 -3.22 -7.08 -6.10
CA LYS A 64 -3.86 -7.04 -4.77
C LYS A 64 -5.10 -7.94 -4.73
N SER A 65 -5.86 -8.06 -5.83
CA SER A 65 -6.97 -9.01 -5.92
C SER A 65 -6.49 -10.47 -5.90
N THR A 66 -5.35 -10.75 -6.53
CA THR A 66 -4.73 -12.08 -6.44
C THR A 66 -4.23 -12.35 -5.03
N ALA A 67 -3.55 -11.36 -4.41
CA ALA A 67 -2.99 -11.51 -3.07
C ALA A 67 -4.06 -11.72 -1.98
N SER A 68 -5.25 -11.12 -2.12
CA SER A 68 -6.35 -11.35 -1.17
C SER A 68 -6.96 -12.76 -1.27
N ARG A 69 -6.89 -13.39 -2.45
CA ARG A 69 -7.41 -14.75 -2.68
C ARG A 69 -6.39 -15.85 -2.39
N ASP A 70 -5.11 -15.53 -2.61
CA ASP A 70 -3.98 -16.43 -2.45
C ASP A 70 -2.84 -15.65 -1.77
N PRO A 71 -2.96 -15.42 -0.45
CA PRO A 71 -2.00 -14.65 0.31
C PRO A 71 -0.65 -15.37 0.40
N LEU A 72 0.43 -14.58 0.52
CA LEU A 72 1.78 -15.10 0.62
C LEU A 72 2.34 -14.82 2.02
N GLY A 73 2.49 -15.87 2.82
CA GLY A 73 3.12 -15.79 4.14
C GLY A 73 2.14 -15.67 5.31
N PHE A 74 0.81 -15.73 5.04
CA PHE A 74 -0.25 -15.77 6.05
C PHE A 74 -1.46 -16.54 5.50
N ASP A 75 -2.33 -17.05 6.39
CA ASP A 75 -3.36 -18.03 6.01
C ASP A 75 -4.58 -17.42 5.32
N LYS A 76 -4.98 -16.22 5.74
CA LYS A 76 -6.21 -15.59 5.25
C LYS A 76 -6.07 -14.07 5.19
N SER A 77 -6.55 -13.48 4.09
CA SER A 77 -6.64 -12.02 3.95
C SER A 77 -7.76 -11.43 4.81
N GLU A 78 -7.51 -10.24 5.34
CA GLU A 78 -8.52 -9.39 6.01
C GLU A 78 -9.39 -8.63 4.99
N VAL A 79 -9.00 -8.67 3.70
CA VAL A 79 -9.74 -8.04 2.61
C VAL A 79 -10.66 -9.08 1.96
N ASP A 80 -11.97 -8.90 2.09
CA ASP A 80 -12.97 -9.81 1.53
C ASP A 80 -13.17 -9.57 0.02
N ILE A 81 -13.17 -8.31 -0.42
CA ILE A 81 -13.41 -7.91 -1.81
C ILE A 81 -12.41 -6.84 -2.25
N VAL A 82 -11.84 -7.01 -3.43
CA VAL A 82 -11.02 -5.99 -4.09
C VAL A 82 -11.76 -5.45 -5.30
N VAL A 83 -12.00 -4.14 -5.34
CA VAL A 83 -12.65 -3.42 -6.43
C VAL A 83 -11.67 -2.45 -7.08
N SER A 84 -11.69 -2.37 -8.40
CA SER A 84 -10.85 -1.45 -9.16
C SER A 84 -11.28 0.00 -8.92
N ILE A 85 -10.32 0.90 -8.68
CA ILE A 85 -10.57 2.36 -8.66
C ILE A 85 -11.23 2.79 -9.97
N LYS A 86 -10.79 2.24 -11.10
CA LYS A 86 -11.32 2.54 -12.43
C LYS A 86 -12.81 2.21 -12.57
N ASP A 87 -13.27 1.13 -11.94
CA ASP A 87 -14.69 0.70 -12.00
C ASP A 87 -15.57 1.57 -11.11
N VAL A 88 -15.05 2.07 -10.01
CA VAL A 88 -15.78 2.97 -9.08
C VAL A 88 -15.81 4.42 -9.57
N TYR A 89 -14.82 4.83 -10.36
CA TYR A 89 -14.63 6.22 -10.75
C TYR A 89 -15.85 6.89 -11.42
N PRO A 90 -16.59 6.24 -12.34
CA PRO A 90 -17.79 6.86 -12.92
C PRO A 90 -18.87 7.16 -11.88
N ALA A 91 -19.09 6.27 -10.92
CA ALA A 91 -20.05 6.47 -9.84
C ALA A 91 -19.59 7.59 -8.88
N LEU A 92 -18.29 7.65 -8.59
CA LEU A 92 -17.69 8.73 -7.80
C LEU A 92 -17.89 10.09 -8.46
N LEU A 93 -17.64 10.22 -9.78
CA LEU A 93 -17.84 11.45 -10.54
C LEU A 93 -19.33 11.90 -10.52
N ALA A 94 -20.24 10.95 -10.58
CA ALA A 94 -21.67 11.25 -10.48
C ALA A 94 -22.04 11.75 -9.07
N ALA A 95 -21.51 11.12 -8.03
CA ALA A 95 -21.73 11.51 -6.64
C ALA A 95 -21.15 12.90 -6.32
N MET A 96 -19.96 13.22 -6.84
CA MET A 96 -19.30 14.53 -6.61
C MET A 96 -20.07 15.73 -7.17
N LYS A 97 -21.08 15.51 -8.03
CA LYS A 97 -21.95 16.58 -8.56
C LYS A 97 -23.14 16.90 -7.65
N ARG A 98 -23.29 16.19 -6.56
CA ARG A 98 -24.37 16.39 -5.59
C ARG A 98 -23.99 17.49 -4.61
N ASP A 99 -24.94 18.40 -4.33
CA ASP A 99 -24.76 19.51 -3.40
C ASP A 99 -25.01 19.12 -1.93
N ASP A 100 -25.54 17.90 -1.69
CA ASP A 100 -25.93 17.39 -0.37
C ASP A 100 -24.87 16.46 0.27
N LEU A 101 -23.62 16.52 -0.19
CA LEU A 101 -22.55 15.71 0.38
C LEU A 101 -22.13 16.28 1.74
N PRO A 102 -21.98 15.41 2.75
CA PRO A 102 -21.44 15.85 4.04
C PRO A 102 -19.99 16.31 3.87
N GLU A 103 -19.61 17.37 4.58
CA GLU A 103 -18.21 17.72 4.72
C GLU A 103 -17.46 16.58 5.43
N ALA A 104 -16.57 15.90 4.72
CA ALA A 104 -15.69 14.91 5.29
C ALA A 104 -14.27 15.48 5.38
N GLY A 105 -13.73 15.53 6.59
CA GLY A 105 -12.33 15.83 6.78
C GLY A 105 -11.43 14.69 6.27
N PRO A 106 -10.14 14.95 6.05
CA PRO A 106 -9.18 13.93 5.64
C PRO A 106 -9.07 12.86 6.74
N LEU A 107 -9.24 11.59 6.36
CA LEU A 107 -9.07 10.44 7.26
C LEU A 107 -7.62 10.01 7.39
N SER A 108 -6.71 10.61 6.61
CA SER A 108 -5.30 10.27 6.55
C SER A 108 -4.45 11.53 6.58
N GLY A 109 -3.31 11.45 7.26
CA GLY A 109 -2.30 12.52 7.27
C GLY A 109 -1.41 12.50 6.03
N MET A 110 -0.42 13.38 6.02
CA MET A 110 0.53 13.58 4.93
C MET A 110 1.24 12.28 4.53
N LEU A 111 1.72 11.48 5.49
CA LEU A 111 2.42 10.22 5.23
C LEU A 111 1.49 9.19 4.58
N GLY A 112 0.28 9.03 5.09
CA GLY A 112 -0.68 8.06 4.55
C GLY A 112 -1.13 8.39 3.13
N VAL A 113 -1.35 9.67 2.81
CA VAL A 113 -1.66 10.12 1.44
C VAL A 113 -0.46 9.90 0.52
N GLY A 114 0.77 10.10 1.02
CA GLY A 114 2.00 9.87 0.28
C GLY A 114 2.34 8.41 0.01
N TRP A 115 1.78 7.49 0.76
CA TRP A 115 2.10 6.07 0.66
C TRP A 115 1.93 5.47 -0.75
N GLY A 116 1.04 6.02 -1.54
CA GLY A 116 0.84 5.59 -2.94
C GLY A 116 1.96 5.99 -3.90
N LEU A 117 2.89 6.83 -3.50
CA LEU A 117 4.04 7.28 -4.28
C LEU A 117 5.24 6.36 -4.05
N SER A 118 6.14 6.27 -5.03
CA SER A 118 7.45 5.64 -4.83
C SER A 118 8.25 6.43 -3.77
N GLY A 119 8.78 5.73 -2.78
CA GLY A 119 9.42 6.32 -1.61
C GLY A 119 8.44 6.78 -0.52
N GLY A 120 7.14 6.58 -0.72
CA GLY A 120 6.11 7.04 0.22
C GLY A 120 6.04 6.22 1.51
N GLU A 121 6.31 4.92 1.44
CA GLU A 121 6.45 4.06 2.61
C GLU A 121 7.69 4.46 3.41
N ALA A 122 8.80 4.61 2.73
CA ALA A 122 10.08 4.98 3.30
C ALA A 122 10.10 6.38 3.93
N ALA A 123 9.26 7.30 3.45
CA ALA A 123 9.16 8.66 3.99
C ALA A 123 8.76 8.72 5.48
N GLY A 124 8.16 7.65 6.01
CA GLY A 124 7.85 7.50 7.44
C GLY A 124 9.01 6.99 8.29
N LEU A 125 10.11 6.58 7.70
CA LEU A 125 11.26 6.02 8.39
C LEU A 125 12.35 7.08 8.60
N SER A 126 12.98 7.07 9.76
CA SER A 126 14.05 8.00 10.09
C SER A 126 15.24 7.27 10.73
N GLY A 127 16.44 7.80 10.53
CA GLY A 127 17.66 7.25 11.13
C GLY A 127 18.19 5.98 10.48
N ILE A 128 17.69 5.62 9.31
CA ILE A 128 18.12 4.46 8.52
C ILE A 128 18.36 4.84 7.06
N THR A 129 19.20 4.06 6.37
CA THR A 129 19.45 4.23 4.93
C THR A 129 18.37 3.51 4.12
N VAL A 130 17.70 4.25 3.24
CA VAL A 130 16.60 3.72 2.43
C VAL A 130 16.93 3.77 0.94
N LEU A 131 16.60 2.68 0.22
CA LEU A 131 16.57 2.63 -1.23
C LEU A 131 15.11 2.47 -1.67
N ALA A 132 14.61 3.41 -2.48
CA ALA A 132 13.29 3.29 -3.10
C ALA A 132 13.43 3.20 -4.61
N ALA A 133 12.79 2.20 -5.23
CA ALA A 133 12.79 2.03 -6.67
C ALA A 133 11.41 1.62 -7.19
N ASP A 134 11.11 2.04 -8.42
CA ASP A 134 9.85 1.74 -9.09
C ASP A 134 10.04 1.36 -10.56
N GLY A 135 9.01 0.68 -11.08
CA GLY A 135 9.03 0.12 -12.43
C GLY A 135 9.75 -1.22 -12.49
N ILE A 136 9.08 -2.21 -13.11
CA ILE A 136 9.50 -3.63 -13.05
C ILE A 136 10.93 -3.86 -13.53
N GLU A 137 11.39 -3.17 -14.56
CA GLU A 137 12.74 -3.30 -15.11
C GLU A 137 13.80 -2.81 -14.10
N ASN A 138 13.54 -1.69 -13.42
CA ASN A 138 14.44 -1.15 -12.40
C ASN A 138 14.48 -2.07 -11.17
N ILE A 139 13.33 -2.59 -10.75
CA ILE A 139 13.23 -3.53 -9.62
C ILE A 139 14.05 -4.79 -9.89
N ILE A 140 13.96 -5.34 -11.09
CA ILE A 140 14.74 -6.53 -11.45
C ILE A 140 16.24 -6.25 -11.27
N ARG A 141 16.74 -5.11 -11.75
CA ARG A 141 18.14 -4.72 -11.60
C ARG A 141 18.53 -4.54 -10.14
N VAL A 142 17.69 -3.89 -9.33
CA VAL A 142 17.94 -3.72 -7.90
C VAL A 142 18.00 -5.08 -7.19
N LEU A 143 17.10 -6.01 -7.53
CA LEU A 143 17.09 -7.36 -6.95
C LEU A 143 18.30 -8.17 -7.38
N GLU A 144 18.77 -8.05 -8.64
CA GLU A 144 20.01 -8.64 -9.13
C GLU A 144 21.23 -8.09 -8.36
N ASP A 145 21.30 -6.76 -8.16
CA ASP A 145 22.40 -6.14 -7.42
C ASP A 145 22.36 -6.47 -5.90
N LEU A 146 21.17 -6.70 -5.33
CA LEU A 146 21.03 -7.19 -3.95
C LEU A 146 21.48 -8.66 -3.83
N GLU A 147 21.09 -9.52 -4.78
CA GLU A 147 21.47 -10.94 -4.80
C GLU A 147 22.98 -11.12 -5.01
N ASP A 148 23.59 -10.23 -5.82
CA ASP A 148 25.02 -10.18 -6.08
C ASP A 148 25.82 -9.47 -4.96
N GLU A 149 25.19 -9.10 -3.85
CA GLU A 149 25.79 -8.39 -2.70
C GLU A 149 26.49 -7.07 -3.08
N LYS A 150 26.06 -6.41 -4.16
CA LYS A 150 26.57 -5.10 -4.58
C LYS A 150 25.98 -3.93 -3.79
N ILE A 151 24.81 -4.13 -3.17
CA ILE A 151 24.15 -3.17 -2.31
C ILE A 151 24.23 -3.67 -0.88
N THR A 152 25.12 -3.08 -0.06
CA THR A 152 25.45 -3.56 1.29
C THR A 152 25.10 -2.57 2.40
N ASP A 153 24.94 -1.28 2.08
CA ASP A 153 24.78 -0.16 3.01
C ASP A 153 23.35 0.41 3.05
N VAL A 154 22.36 -0.44 2.77
CA VAL A 154 20.94 -0.08 2.79
C VAL A 154 20.20 -0.92 3.83
N ASP A 155 19.52 -0.25 4.75
CA ASP A 155 18.75 -0.90 5.82
C ASP A 155 17.36 -1.34 5.34
N PHE A 156 16.71 -0.50 4.52
CA PHE A 156 15.36 -0.74 4.02
C PHE A 156 15.23 -0.49 2.51
N VAL A 157 14.59 -1.43 1.82
CA VAL A 157 14.38 -1.38 0.37
C VAL A 157 12.89 -1.36 0.07
N GLU A 158 12.39 -0.23 -0.46
CA GLU A 158 11.03 -0.07 -0.96
C GLU A 158 10.98 -0.31 -2.47
N LEU A 159 10.23 -1.30 -2.92
CA LEU A 159 10.11 -1.65 -4.33
C LEU A 159 8.64 -1.61 -4.79
N SER A 160 8.37 -0.84 -5.82
CA SER A 160 7.04 -0.69 -6.41
C SER A 160 7.03 -1.10 -7.88
N ALA A 161 6.31 -2.17 -8.25
CA ALA A 161 6.30 -2.69 -9.63
C ALA A 161 5.78 -1.70 -10.68
N CYS A 162 4.91 -0.77 -10.27
CA CYS A 162 4.35 0.26 -11.14
C CYS A 162 5.24 1.51 -11.13
N ALA A 163 5.41 2.15 -12.30
CA ALA A 163 6.16 3.40 -12.41
C ALA A 163 5.53 4.53 -11.57
N GLY A 164 6.31 5.17 -10.73
CA GLY A 164 5.88 6.21 -9.80
C GLY A 164 5.20 5.71 -8.53
N GLY A 165 5.15 4.38 -8.29
CA GLY A 165 4.45 3.76 -7.17
C GLY A 165 3.03 3.32 -7.52
N CYS A 166 2.18 3.10 -6.52
CA CYS A 166 0.80 2.63 -6.71
C CYS A 166 -0.08 3.59 -7.52
N VAL A 167 0.25 4.88 -7.56
CA VAL A 167 -0.44 5.88 -8.40
C VAL A 167 -0.30 5.58 -9.90
N GLY A 168 0.72 4.82 -10.31
CA GLY A 168 0.91 4.32 -11.67
C GLY A 168 0.26 2.96 -11.94
N GLY A 169 -0.55 2.46 -11.02
CA GLY A 169 -1.24 1.18 -11.18
C GLY A 169 -2.21 1.17 -12.36
N ILE A 170 -2.33 0.02 -13.03
CA ILE A 170 -3.14 -0.10 -14.27
C ILE A 170 -4.65 0.04 -14.05
N LEU A 171 -5.12 -0.02 -12.81
CA LEU A 171 -6.52 0.18 -12.43
C LEU A 171 -6.80 1.60 -11.91
N THR A 172 -5.89 2.55 -12.13
CA THR A 172 -6.10 3.98 -11.92
C THR A 172 -6.70 4.64 -13.16
N VAL A 173 -7.13 5.89 -13.04
CA VAL A 173 -7.78 6.66 -14.11
C VAL A 173 -6.98 7.86 -14.58
N GLU A 174 -5.92 8.22 -13.85
CA GLU A 174 -5.13 9.41 -14.12
C GLU A 174 -3.73 9.03 -14.63
N ASN A 175 -3.12 9.91 -15.39
CA ASN A 175 -1.71 9.82 -15.73
C ASN A 175 -0.85 9.83 -14.45
N PRO A 176 0.09 8.88 -14.26
CA PRO A 176 0.83 8.75 -13.00
C PRO A 176 1.65 9.98 -12.63
N PHE A 177 2.17 10.72 -13.60
CA PHE A 177 2.95 11.94 -13.34
C PHE A 177 2.04 13.08 -12.82
N LEU A 178 0.83 13.22 -13.40
CA LEU A 178 -0.15 14.18 -12.92
C LEU A 178 -0.70 13.76 -11.56
N ALA A 179 -1.00 12.49 -11.35
CA ALA A 179 -1.46 11.95 -10.08
C ALA A 179 -0.45 12.22 -8.97
N ARG A 180 0.85 11.96 -9.23
CA ARG A 180 1.95 12.28 -8.30
C ARG A 180 1.95 13.76 -7.92
N THR A 181 1.93 14.66 -8.91
CA THR A 181 1.95 16.11 -8.67
C THR A 181 0.74 16.55 -7.85
N ARG A 182 -0.45 16.01 -8.13
CA ARG A 182 -1.68 16.33 -7.38
C ARG A 182 -1.62 15.82 -5.95
N LEU A 183 -1.13 14.59 -5.73
CA LEU A 183 -0.96 14.03 -4.39
C LEU A 183 0.05 14.83 -3.56
N GLN A 184 1.18 15.22 -4.15
CA GLN A 184 2.17 16.07 -3.47
C GLN A 184 1.57 17.43 -3.08
N LYS A 185 0.71 18.01 -3.93
CA LYS A 185 -0.01 19.24 -3.59
C LYS A 185 -0.99 19.02 -2.42
N ILE A 186 -1.72 17.92 -2.42
CA ILE A 186 -2.64 17.56 -1.31
C ILE A 186 -1.84 17.37 -0.01
N GLN A 187 -0.73 16.63 -0.06
CA GLN A 187 0.15 16.42 1.10
C GLN A 187 0.61 17.74 1.74
N GLY A 188 0.94 18.75 0.91
CA GLY A 188 1.36 20.06 1.39
C GLY A 188 0.30 20.84 2.18
N HIS A 189 -0.96 20.41 2.15
CA HIS A 189 -2.08 20.98 2.90
C HIS A 189 -2.51 20.12 4.10
N LEU A 190 -1.91 18.94 4.28
CA LEU A 190 -2.23 18.03 5.38
C LEU A 190 -1.26 18.21 6.55
N SER A 191 -1.77 17.98 7.76
CA SER A 191 -0.92 17.99 8.96
C SER A 191 0.13 16.87 8.89
N PRO A 192 1.40 17.15 9.23
CA PRO A 192 2.41 16.11 9.43
C PRO A 192 2.07 15.17 10.58
N GLU A 193 1.28 15.65 11.55
CA GLU A 193 1.04 15.04 12.86
C GLU A 193 -0.17 14.12 12.94
N ALA A 194 -0.79 13.74 11.84
CA ALA A 194 -1.79 12.67 11.89
C ALA A 194 -1.09 11.39 12.37
N GLN A 195 -1.03 11.21 13.69
CA GLN A 195 -0.41 10.04 14.30
C GLN A 195 -1.20 8.80 13.85
N PRO A 196 -0.52 7.79 13.30
CA PRO A 196 -1.15 6.51 13.07
C PRO A 196 -1.64 5.97 14.42
N PRO A 197 -2.75 5.20 14.44
CA PRO A 197 -3.16 4.52 15.64
C PRO A 197 -2.01 3.65 16.14
N GLU A 198 -1.77 3.64 17.44
CA GLU A 198 -0.77 2.77 18.06
C GLU A 198 -1.08 1.32 17.68
N VAL A 199 -0.22 0.71 16.88
CA VAL A 199 -0.33 -0.69 16.48
C VAL A 199 0.67 -1.47 17.30
N THR A 200 0.19 -2.30 18.22
CA THR A 200 1.02 -3.21 19.00
C THR A 200 1.50 -4.38 18.13
N ASP A 201 2.67 -4.93 18.42
CA ASP A 201 3.32 -6.00 17.61
C ASP A 201 2.41 -7.21 17.34
N GLU A 202 1.54 -7.57 18.29
CA GLU A 202 0.56 -8.66 18.12
C GLU A 202 -0.45 -8.44 16.98
N ARG A 203 -0.56 -7.21 16.48
CA ARG A 203 -1.47 -6.86 15.37
C ARG A 203 -0.79 -6.88 14.00
N LEU A 204 0.52 -7.03 13.96
CA LEU A 204 1.31 -6.99 12.74
C LEU A 204 1.71 -8.38 12.24
N MET A 205 1.63 -9.40 13.09
CA MET A 205 1.97 -10.80 12.78
C MET A 205 0.76 -11.63 12.36
#